data_6fb63cbe3556f77ae8ff3de8e5b0978c
#
_entry.id   6fb63cbe3556f77ae8ff3de8e5b0978c
#
_cell.length_a   1.000
_cell.length_b   1.000
_cell.length_c   1.000
_cell.angle_alpha   90.00
_cell.angle_beta   90.00
_cell.angle_gamma   90.00
#
_symmetry.space_group_name_H-M   'P 1'
#
loop_
_entity.id
_entity.type
_entity.pdbx_description
1 polymer ?
#
loop_
_entity_poly.entity_id
_entity_poly.type
_entity_poly.pdbx_seq_one_letter_code
_entity_poly.pdbx_strand_id
1 'polypeptide(L)'
;MSNSDYDIIVIGGGPGGYVAAIRASQLGMSVALIEDKHLGGICLNWGCIPTKALLRASEIKHMLDNVDEFGFSVSNIKMDIDKITKRSRKVASQLSAGISHLLKKNKVKVFEGFAHLVKGSSDLKTVKIKAKGKDILMTSKNVIIA
;
A
#
# COMPACT_ATOMS: atom_id res chain seq x y z
N MET A 1 33.96 9.40 3.92
CA MET A 1 32.71 8.59 3.90
C MET A 1 31.81 9.16 2.82
N SER A 2 31.42 8.38 1.82
CA SER A 2 30.54 8.85 0.75
C SER A 2 29.17 9.15 1.35
N ASN A 3 28.69 10.39 1.20
CA ASN A 3 27.39 10.81 1.73
C ASN A 3 26.30 10.21 0.83
N SER A 4 25.51 9.29 1.33
CA SER A 4 24.31 8.78 0.63
C SER A 4 23.12 9.70 0.86
N ASP A 5 22.18 9.77 -0.11
CA ASP A 5 20.93 10.53 0.07
C ASP A 5 20.04 9.91 1.16
N TYR A 6 20.06 8.58 1.26
CA TYR A 6 19.27 7.81 2.23
C TYR A 6 20.09 6.64 2.82
N ASP A 7 19.76 6.21 4.03
CA ASP A 7 20.30 4.97 4.60
C ASP A 7 19.70 3.76 3.89
N ILE A 8 18.41 3.86 3.50
CA ILE A 8 17.70 2.79 2.81
C ILE A 8 16.68 3.35 1.81
N ILE A 9 16.64 2.75 0.62
CA ILE A 9 15.61 2.96 -0.38
C ILE A 9 14.77 1.69 -0.47
N VAL A 10 13.43 1.84 -0.40
CA VAL A 10 12.47 0.75 -0.61
C VAL A 10 11.79 0.95 -1.95
N ILE A 11 11.89 -0.03 -2.83
CA ILE A 11 11.23 -0.06 -4.13
C ILE A 11 9.99 -0.93 -4.02
N GLY A 12 8.83 -0.34 -4.21
CA GLY A 12 7.51 -0.97 -4.04
C GLY A 12 6.82 -0.53 -2.75
N GLY A 13 5.60 -0.01 -2.88
CA GLY A 13 4.75 0.50 -1.79
C GLY A 13 3.66 -0.47 -1.36
N GLY A 14 3.79 -1.76 -1.68
CA GLY A 14 2.92 -2.84 -1.20
C GLY A 14 3.10 -3.15 0.30
N PRO A 15 2.41 -4.17 0.85
CA PRO A 15 2.46 -4.49 2.28
C PRO A 15 3.87 -4.72 2.81
N GLY A 16 4.72 -5.41 2.07
CA GLY A 16 6.13 -5.60 2.45
C GLY A 16 6.90 -4.28 2.48
N GLY A 17 6.74 -3.45 1.44
CA GLY A 17 7.49 -2.22 1.27
C GLY A 17 7.13 -1.13 2.27
N TYR A 18 5.85 -0.77 2.42
CA TYR A 18 5.49 0.29 3.37
C TYR A 18 5.75 -0.12 4.83
N VAL A 19 5.59 -1.39 5.19
CA VAL A 19 5.92 -1.88 6.54
C VAL A 19 7.42 -1.78 6.79
N ALA A 20 8.25 -2.24 5.85
CA ALA A 20 9.71 -2.15 5.94
C ALA A 20 10.17 -0.69 6.03
N ALA A 21 9.62 0.21 5.20
CA ALA A 21 9.97 1.62 5.21
C ALA A 21 9.62 2.32 6.54
N ILE A 22 8.42 2.07 7.07
CA ILE A 22 8.01 2.61 8.36
C ILE A 22 8.91 2.08 9.47
N ARG A 23 9.19 0.77 9.47
CA ARG A 23 10.03 0.17 10.51
C ARG A 23 11.46 0.68 10.47
N ALA A 24 12.06 0.81 9.30
CA ALA A 24 13.40 1.38 9.12
C ALA A 24 13.47 2.82 9.67
N SER A 25 12.46 3.63 9.36
CA SER A 25 12.38 5.00 9.89
C SER A 25 12.22 5.04 11.42
N GLN A 26 11.43 4.13 12.02
CA GLN A 26 11.31 4.01 13.48
C GLN A 26 12.62 3.59 14.15
N LEU A 27 13.51 2.92 13.42
CA LEU A 27 14.87 2.57 13.86
C LEU A 27 15.88 3.69 13.65
N GLY A 28 15.44 4.88 13.26
CA GLY A 28 16.28 6.07 13.11
C GLY A 28 16.95 6.23 11.74
N MET A 29 16.60 5.39 10.74
CA MET A 29 17.16 5.49 9.39
C MET A 29 16.46 6.59 8.58
N SER A 30 17.21 7.24 7.67
CA SER A 30 16.65 8.05 6.60
C SER A 30 16.14 7.15 5.48
N VAL A 31 14.83 7.26 5.14
CA VAL A 31 14.14 6.31 4.26
C VAL A 31 13.46 7.00 3.10
N ALA A 32 13.68 6.50 1.88
CA ALA A 32 12.87 6.76 0.70
C ALA A 32 12.06 5.51 0.33
N LEU A 33 10.80 5.70 -0.06
CA LEU A 33 9.94 4.66 -0.62
C LEU A 33 9.50 5.11 -2.01
N ILE A 34 9.61 4.22 -2.99
CA ILE A 34 9.25 4.51 -4.38
C ILE A 34 8.11 3.58 -4.78
N GLU A 35 7.02 4.16 -5.30
CA GLU A 35 5.86 3.41 -5.77
C GLU A 35 5.44 3.91 -7.16
N ASP A 36 5.22 2.98 -8.07
CA ASP A 36 4.88 3.29 -9.46
C ASP A 36 3.41 3.66 -9.66
N LYS A 37 2.51 3.04 -8.90
CA LYS A 37 1.06 3.13 -9.13
C LYS A 37 0.30 3.63 -7.92
N HIS A 38 0.16 2.76 -6.92
CA HIS A 38 -0.69 3.04 -5.77
C HIS A 38 -0.10 2.49 -4.47
N LEU A 39 0.07 3.35 -3.49
CA LEU A 39 0.44 2.94 -2.13
C LEU A 39 -0.53 1.89 -1.58
N GLY A 40 0.01 0.89 -0.90
CA GLY A 40 -0.71 -0.27 -0.44
C GLY A 40 -0.70 -1.45 -1.42
N GLY A 41 -0.22 -1.23 -2.67
CA GLY A 41 -0.05 -2.25 -3.69
C GLY A 41 -1.36 -2.95 -4.06
N ILE A 42 -1.24 -4.14 -4.64
CA ILE A 42 -2.39 -4.95 -5.06
C ILE A 42 -3.28 -5.31 -3.88
N CYS A 43 -2.70 -5.66 -2.74
CA CYS A 43 -3.46 -6.11 -1.56
C CYS A 43 -4.52 -5.08 -1.12
N LEU A 44 -4.14 -3.81 -0.94
CA LEU A 44 -5.08 -2.79 -0.49
C LEU A 44 -6.03 -2.34 -1.59
N ASN A 45 -5.53 -2.22 -2.83
CA ASN A 45 -6.30 -1.57 -3.89
C ASN A 45 -7.18 -2.52 -4.69
N TRP A 46 -6.74 -3.77 -4.94
CA TRP A 46 -7.46 -4.71 -5.82
C TRP A 46 -7.53 -6.14 -5.31
N GLY A 47 -6.87 -6.46 -4.20
CA GLY A 47 -6.74 -7.82 -3.67
C GLY A 47 -7.43 -7.99 -2.32
N CYS A 48 -6.64 -8.15 -1.27
CA CYS A 48 -7.08 -8.59 0.06
C CYS A 48 -8.24 -7.75 0.63
N ILE A 49 -8.12 -6.43 0.58
CA ILE A 49 -9.06 -5.53 1.25
C ILE A 49 -10.40 -5.46 0.54
N PRO A 50 -10.47 -5.14 -0.79
CA PRO A 50 -11.76 -5.17 -1.47
C PRO A 50 -12.41 -6.56 -1.46
N THR A 51 -11.63 -7.64 -1.57
CA THR A 51 -12.15 -9.00 -1.48
C THR A 51 -12.79 -9.28 -0.12
N LYS A 52 -12.12 -8.95 0.98
CA LYS A 52 -12.69 -9.09 2.33
C LYS A 52 -13.94 -8.25 2.54
N ALA A 53 -13.98 -7.06 1.97
CA ALA A 53 -15.17 -6.21 2.04
C ALA A 53 -16.38 -6.81 1.28
N LEU A 54 -16.12 -7.49 0.14
CA LEU A 54 -17.14 -8.22 -0.63
C LEU A 54 -17.59 -9.50 0.10
N LEU A 55 -16.65 -10.28 0.62
CA LEU A 55 -16.95 -11.48 1.42
C LEU A 55 -17.83 -11.14 2.62
N ARG A 56 -17.55 -10.01 3.32
CA ARG A 56 -18.41 -9.59 4.43
C ARG A 56 -19.85 -9.27 4.00
N ALA A 57 -20.04 -8.72 2.80
CA ALA A 57 -21.39 -8.50 2.27
C ALA A 57 -22.08 -9.81 1.95
N SER A 58 -21.36 -10.81 1.41
CA SER A 58 -21.85 -12.16 1.16
C SER A 58 -22.24 -12.88 2.46
N GLU A 59 -21.41 -12.79 3.51
CA GLU A 59 -21.71 -13.36 4.83
C GLU A 59 -23.00 -12.77 5.43
N ILE A 60 -23.17 -11.44 5.32
CA ILE A 60 -24.40 -10.78 5.79
C ILE A 60 -25.61 -11.28 5.02
N LYS A 61 -25.51 -11.44 3.69
CA LYS A 61 -26.59 -12.00 2.88
C LYS A 61 -26.95 -13.43 3.32
N HIS A 62 -25.93 -14.26 3.53
CA HIS A 62 -26.13 -15.63 4.00
C HIS A 62 -26.81 -15.68 5.38
N MET A 63 -26.39 -14.82 6.32
CA MET A 63 -27.04 -14.70 7.63
C MET A 63 -28.51 -14.27 7.50
N LEU A 64 -28.81 -13.33 6.61
CA LEU A 64 -30.18 -12.86 6.38
C LEU A 64 -31.06 -13.93 5.73
N ASP A 65 -30.50 -14.81 4.91
CA ASP A 65 -31.23 -15.91 4.28
C ASP A 65 -31.60 -17.04 5.27
N ASN A 66 -30.83 -17.17 6.36
CA ASN A 66 -30.99 -18.22 7.36
C ASN A 66 -31.35 -17.64 8.75
N VAL A 67 -31.88 -16.43 8.79
CA VAL A 67 -32.10 -15.71 10.06
C VAL A 67 -33.26 -16.31 10.90
N ASP A 68 -34.14 -17.08 10.31
CA ASP A 68 -35.17 -17.81 10.96
C ASP A 68 -34.66 -18.89 11.94
N GLU A 69 -33.50 -19.47 11.67
CA GLU A 69 -32.80 -20.37 12.60
C GLU A 69 -32.48 -19.69 13.95
N PHE A 70 -32.38 -18.36 13.95
CA PHE A 70 -32.11 -17.53 15.13
C PHE A 70 -33.33 -16.90 15.73
N GLY A 71 -34.54 -17.27 15.24
CA GLY A 71 -35.82 -16.77 15.74
C GLY A 71 -36.21 -15.38 15.22
N PHE A 72 -35.57 -14.90 14.16
CA PHE A 72 -35.94 -13.65 13.52
C PHE A 72 -36.68 -13.88 12.20
N SER A 73 -37.56 -12.96 11.86
CA SER A 73 -38.21 -12.94 10.57
C SER A 73 -37.90 -11.66 9.83
N VAL A 74 -37.40 -11.78 8.61
CA VAL A 74 -37.11 -10.63 7.74
C VAL A 74 -37.85 -10.80 6.41
N SER A 75 -38.35 -9.70 5.86
CA SER A 75 -39.01 -9.67 4.57
C SER A 75 -38.37 -8.64 3.65
N ASN A 76 -38.58 -8.84 2.33
CA ASN A 76 -38.17 -7.89 1.30
C ASN A 76 -36.66 -7.57 1.29
N ILE A 77 -35.78 -8.56 1.49
CA ILE A 77 -34.35 -8.41 1.36
C ILE A 77 -34.03 -8.12 -0.10
N LYS A 78 -33.49 -6.90 -0.36
CA LYS A 78 -33.02 -6.49 -1.69
C LYS A 78 -31.51 -6.32 -1.67
N MET A 79 -30.83 -6.90 -2.64
CA MET A 79 -29.39 -6.74 -2.83
C MET A 79 -29.12 -5.64 -3.86
N ASP A 80 -28.21 -4.72 -3.52
CA ASP A 80 -27.75 -3.62 -4.37
C ASP A 80 -26.25 -3.81 -4.61
N ILE A 81 -25.90 -4.37 -5.75
CA ILE A 81 -24.52 -4.68 -6.14
C ILE A 81 -23.66 -3.41 -6.26
N ASP A 82 -24.25 -2.30 -6.72
CA ASP A 82 -23.52 -1.05 -6.85
C ASP A 82 -23.10 -0.49 -5.50
N LYS A 83 -24.00 -0.55 -4.50
CA LYS A 83 -23.65 -0.15 -3.13
C LYS A 83 -22.59 -1.05 -2.51
N ILE A 84 -22.68 -2.36 -2.72
CA ILE A 84 -21.68 -3.32 -2.24
C ILE A 84 -20.31 -3.02 -2.84
N THR A 85 -20.26 -2.81 -4.16
CA THR A 85 -19.02 -2.49 -4.87
C THR A 85 -18.44 -1.13 -4.42
N LYS A 86 -19.28 -0.09 -4.34
CA LYS A 86 -18.87 1.24 -3.84
C LYS A 86 -18.33 1.17 -2.42
N ARG A 87 -18.96 0.36 -1.54
CA ARG A 87 -18.47 0.13 -0.18
C ARG A 87 -17.07 -0.49 -0.19
N SER A 88 -16.83 -1.52 -1.00
CA SER A 88 -15.50 -2.15 -1.08
C SER A 88 -14.42 -1.18 -1.54
N ARG A 89 -14.70 -0.32 -2.51
CA ARG A 89 -13.79 0.74 -2.99
C ARG A 89 -13.52 1.81 -1.92
N LYS A 90 -14.56 2.21 -1.19
CA LYS A 90 -14.42 3.17 -0.09
C LYS A 90 -13.49 2.64 1.00
N VAL A 91 -13.64 1.37 1.40
CA VAL A 91 -12.76 0.74 2.41
C VAL A 91 -11.31 0.70 1.92
N ALA A 92 -11.08 0.28 0.67
CA ALA A 92 -9.74 0.26 0.07
C ALA A 92 -9.10 1.67 0.08
N SER A 93 -9.83 2.68 -0.39
CA SER A 93 -9.36 4.08 -0.42
C SER A 93 -9.01 4.61 0.98
N GLN A 94 -9.84 4.33 1.98
CA GLN A 94 -9.58 4.76 3.36
C GLN A 94 -8.28 4.16 3.91
N LEU A 95 -8.02 2.87 3.65
CA LEU A 95 -6.80 2.21 4.11
C LEU A 95 -5.56 2.72 3.38
N SER A 96 -5.64 2.95 2.07
CA SER A 96 -4.53 3.54 1.30
C SER A 96 -4.19 4.95 1.77
N ALA A 97 -5.21 5.77 2.09
CA ALA A 97 -5.00 7.09 2.71
C ALA A 97 -4.35 6.96 4.10
N GLY A 98 -4.72 5.94 4.88
CA GLY A 98 -4.09 5.62 6.16
C GLY A 98 -2.60 5.29 6.01
N ILE A 99 -2.20 4.52 4.99
CA ILE A 99 -0.79 4.23 4.70
C ILE A 99 -0.02 5.52 4.36
N SER A 100 -0.58 6.38 3.51
CA SER A 100 0.02 7.69 3.19
C SER A 100 0.26 8.53 4.45
N HIS A 101 -0.73 8.56 5.35
CA HIS A 101 -0.61 9.25 6.63
C HIS A 101 0.49 8.66 7.51
N LEU A 102 0.57 7.33 7.64
CA LEU A 102 1.58 6.63 8.43
C LEU A 102 3.00 6.87 7.90
N LEU A 103 3.20 6.81 6.58
CA LEU A 103 4.48 7.11 5.96
C LEU A 103 4.92 8.56 6.26
N LYS A 104 4.01 9.52 6.10
CA LYS A 104 4.27 10.93 6.44
C LYS A 104 4.58 11.12 7.92
N LYS A 105 3.80 10.51 8.83
CA LYS A 105 4.01 10.55 10.29
C LYS A 105 5.40 10.03 10.67
N ASN A 106 5.86 8.98 10.02
CA ASN A 106 7.18 8.38 10.23
C ASN A 106 8.27 9.05 9.37
N LYS A 107 8.02 10.20 8.74
CA LYS A 107 9.00 10.97 7.96
C LYS A 107 9.62 10.20 6.78
N VAL A 108 8.97 9.13 6.29
CA VAL A 108 9.37 8.43 5.08
C VAL A 108 9.10 9.31 3.87
N LYS A 109 10.11 9.53 3.02
CA LYS A 109 9.95 10.26 1.77
C LYS A 109 9.39 9.34 0.69
N VAL A 110 8.22 9.66 0.18
CA VAL A 110 7.56 8.88 -0.89
C VAL A 110 7.80 9.55 -2.23
N PHE A 111 8.20 8.76 -3.22
CA PHE A 111 8.41 9.17 -4.60
C PHE A 111 7.51 8.35 -5.52
N GLU A 112 6.78 9.05 -6.39
CA GLU A 112 5.94 8.42 -7.41
C GLU A 112 6.76 8.18 -8.68
N GLY A 113 6.81 6.94 -9.14
CA GLY A 113 7.47 6.55 -10.38
C GLY A 113 8.02 5.13 -10.36
N PHE A 114 8.45 4.69 -11.53
CA PHE A 114 9.06 3.38 -11.71
C PHE A 114 10.55 3.45 -11.38
N ALA A 115 10.98 2.64 -10.41
CA ALA A 115 12.37 2.58 -9.96
C ALA A 115 13.10 1.35 -10.48
N HIS A 116 14.38 1.51 -10.77
CA HIS A 116 15.28 0.40 -11.07
C HIS A 116 16.70 0.69 -10.58
N LEU A 117 17.43 -0.37 -10.26
CA LEU A 117 18.83 -0.28 -9.90
C LEU A 117 19.65 0.03 -11.15
N VAL A 118 20.62 0.93 -11.00
CA VAL A 118 21.62 1.21 -12.02
C VAL A 118 23.03 0.98 -11.45
N LYS A 119 24.02 0.92 -12.31
CA LYS A 119 25.41 0.76 -11.87
C LYS A 119 25.79 1.93 -10.95
N GLY A 120 26.15 1.62 -9.71
CA GLY A 120 26.61 2.54 -8.69
C GLY A 120 28.09 2.37 -8.38
N SER A 121 28.56 2.98 -7.30
CA SER A 121 29.89 2.73 -6.72
C SER A 121 29.89 1.42 -5.92
N SER A 122 31.06 0.97 -5.49
CA SER A 122 31.21 -0.21 -4.64
C SER A 122 30.44 -0.08 -3.32
N ASP A 123 30.37 1.13 -2.76
CA ASP A 123 29.87 1.39 -1.41
C ASP A 123 28.41 1.84 -1.38
N LEU A 124 27.90 2.41 -2.47
CA LEU A 124 26.53 2.94 -2.55
C LEU A 124 25.75 2.30 -3.70
N LYS A 125 24.50 1.98 -3.41
CA LYS A 125 23.53 1.55 -4.42
C LYS A 125 22.89 2.78 -5.06
N THR A 126 22.77 2.78 -6.37
CA THR A 126 22.12 3.87 -7.12
C THR A 126 20.79 3.38 -7.67
N VAL A 127 19.74 4.13 -7.39
CA VAL A 127 18.38 3.89 -7.88
C VAL A 127 18.00 5.03 -8.81
N LYS A 128 17.55 4.67 -10.00
CA LYS A 128 16.97 5.60 -10.97
C LYS A 128 15.46 5.49 -10.94
N ILE A 129 14.77 6.62 -10.74
CA ILE A 129 13.33 6.72 -10.78
C ILE A 129 12.92 7.40 -12.08
N LYS A 130 12.07 6.75 -12.85
CA LYS A 130 11.35 7.38 -13.97
C LYS A 130 10.06 7.99 -13.43
N ALA A 131 10.10 9.28 -13.14
CA ALA A 131 8.94 10.07 -12.72
C ALA A 131 8.34 10.83 -13.90
N LYS A 132 7.12 11.35 -13.74
CA LYS A 132 6.46 12.17 -14.77
C LYS A 132 7.32 13.39 -15.12
N GLY A 133 7.93 13.37 -16.31
CA GLY A 133 8.66 14.51 -16.88
C GLY A 133 10.15 14.60 -16.54
N LYS A 134 10.72 13.80 -15.63
CA LYS A 134 12.17 13.75 -15.37
C LYS A 134 12.60 12.45 -14.71
N ASP A 135 13.86 12.10 -14.94
CA ASP A 135 14.56 11.04 -14.23
C ASP A 135 15.18 11.60 -12.94
N ILE A 136 15.07 10.85 -11.85
CA ILE A 136 15.68 11.18 -10.56
C ILE A 136 16.68 10.07 -10.23
N LEU A 137 17.92 10.44 -9.88
CA LEU A 137 18.91 9.52 -9.37
C LEU A 137 19.04 9.73 -7.86
N MET A 138 19.07 8.64 -7.12
CA MET A 138 19.26 8.63 -5.67
C MET A 138 20.21 7.54 -5.25
N THR A 139 20.93 7.80 -4.18
CA THR A 139 21.91 6.87 -3.60
C THR A 139 21.50 6.42 -2.22
N SER A 140 21.79 5.16 -1.88
CA SER A 140 21.61 4.64 -0.53
C SER A 140 22.64 3.56 -0.19
N LYS A 141 22.81 3.32 1.11
CA LYS A 141 23.63 2.20 1.59
C LYS A 141 22.95 0.86 1.29
N ASN A 142 21.63 0.80 1.42
CA ASN A 142 20.85 -0.41 1.26
C ASN A 142 19.62 -0.18 0.39
N VAL A 143 19.17 -1.22 -0.32
CA VAL A 143 17.93 -1.21 -1.11
C VAL A 143 17.12 -2.46 -0.77
N ILE A 144 15.82 -2.27 -0.55
CA ILE A 144 14.83 -3.34 -0.47
C ILE A 144 13.97 -3.29 -1.73
N ILE A 145 13.79 -4.42 -2.37
CA ILE A 145 12.86 -4.62 -3.49
C ILE A 145 11.68 -5.43 -2.94
N ALA A 146 10.44 -4.85 -2.97
CA ALA A 146 9.24 -5.39 -2.34
C ALA A 146 8.03 -5.44 -3.27
#